data_0511d8de9b60e2a5792c432c56afed64
#
_entry.id   0511d8de9b60e2a5792c432c56afed64
#
_cell.length_a   1.000
_cell.length_b   1.000
_cell.length_c   1.000
_cell.angle_alpha   90.00
_cell.angle_beta   90.00
_cell.angle_gamma   90.00
#
_symmetry.space_group_name_H-M   'P 1'
#
loop_
_entity.id
_entity.type
_entity.pdbx_description
1 polymer ?
#
loop_
_entity_poly.entity_id
_entity_poly.type
_entity_poly.pdbx_seq_one_letter_code
_entity_poly.pdbx_strand_id
1 'polypeptide(L)'
;YTAGQALTDNGWNAHSGGTTNPVTVSSEGLSWTGYIGSAVGNAALVTNTGQDVNKRFGADISSGTVYGSFLMKVNAKTSLGYFFHFGYYSNQSEPVLTALNSAFRARTYVNLGTDPDTQFKLGLTFNSNSLDDGGETTDLNIGETYLVVVKYEFKDGDLNDEVSLFVFPQGATITTEPANADLGPFTGSAADAPVLQNIALRQYNATQN
;
A
#
# COMPACT_ATOMS: atom_id res chain seq x y z
N TYR A 1 -19.00 -2.44 -3.70
CA TYR A 1 -18.87 -2.65 -2.26
C TYR A 1 -19.82 -1.73 -1.52
N THR A 2 -20.53 -2.25 -0.53
CA THR A 2 -21.53 -1.49 0.24
C THR A 2 -20.87 -0.91 1.51
N ALA A 3 -21.19 0.34 1.82
CA ALA A 3 -20.67 1.00 3.02
C ALA A 3 -20.94 0.18 4.30
N GLY A 4 -19.96 0.09 5.18
CA GLY A 4 -20.00 -0.65 6.43
C GLY A 4 -19.70 -2.15 6.33
N GLN A 5 -19.67 -2.74 5.13
CA GLN A 5 -19.26 -4.14 4.97
C GLN A 5 -17.74 -4.28 5.20
N ALA A 6 -17.32 -5.43 5.72
CA ALA A 6 -15.92 -5.77 5.75
C ALA A 6 -15.40 -6.08 4.34
N LEU A 7 -14.12 -5.79 4.07
CA LEU A 7 -13.51 -6.17 2.78
C LEU A 7 -13.54 -7.69 2.57
N THR A 8 -13.49 -8.47 3.64
CA THR A 8 -13.60 -9.93 3.59
C THR A 8 -14.93 -10.42 3.03
N ASP A 9 -16.01 -9.67 3.20
CA ASP A 9 -17.32 -9.97 2.59
C ASP A 9 -17.31 -9.74 1.07
N ASN A 10 -16.27 -9.10 0.55
CA ASN A 10 -16.09 -8.69 -0.83
C ASN A 10 -14.90 -9.40 -1.52
N GLY A 11 -14.56 -10.58 -1.02
CA GLY A 11 -13.54 -11.47 -1.61
C GLY A 11 -12.09 -11.04 -1.35
N TRP A 12 -11.83 -10.30 -0.29
CA TRP A 12 -10.52 -10.17 0.32
C TRP A 12 -10.33 -11.29 1.35
N ASN A 13 -9.08 -11.70 1.58
CA ASN A 13 -8.74 -12.70 2.56
C ASN A 13 -8.12 -12.05 3.79
N ALA A 14 -8.63 -12.37 4.99
CA ALA A 14 -7.95 -12.03 6.22
C ALA A 14 -6.69 -12.92 6.37
N HIS A 15 -5.54 -12.31 6.70
CA HIS A 15 -4.31 -13.04 6.95
C HIS A 15 -3.71 -12.79 8.33
N SER A 16 -4.21 -11.81 9.06
CA SER A 16 -3.93 -11.62 10.47
C SER A 16 -5.08 -10.88 11.18
N GLY A 17 -5.05 -10.79 12.52
CA GLY A 17 -6.04 -10.08 13.32
C GLY A 17 -7.44 -10.73 13.39
N GLY A 18 -7.66 -11.84 12.70
CA GLY A 18 -8.93 -12.56 12.70
C GLY A 18 -10.11 -11.69 12.26
N THR A 19 -11.09 -11.49 13.12
CA THR A 19 -12.28 -10.64 12.91
C THR A 19 -12.22 -9.33 13.73
N THR A 20 -11.10 -9.05 14.38
CA THR A 20 -10.95 -7.88 15.24
C THR A 20 -10.80 -6.64 14.38
N ASN A 21 -11.64 -5.63 14.58
CA ASN A 21 -11.60 -4.35 13.87
C ASN A 21 -11.34 -4.53 12.36
N PRO A 22 -12.29 -5.10 11.60
CA PRO A 22 -12.07 -5.41 10.19
C PRO A 22 -11.84 -4.13 9.36
N VAL A 23 -11.06 -4.24 8.29
CA VAL A 23 -11.02 -3.19 7.26
C VAL A 23 -12.39 -3.13 6.60
N THR A 24 -13.05 -1.99 6.69
CA THR A 24 -14.43 -1.80 6.20
C THR A 24 -14.48 -0.90 4.97
N VAL A 25 -15.62 -0.91 4.33
CA VAL A 25 -15.97 -0.03 3.21
C VAL A 25 -16.52 1.27 3.75
N SER A 26 -15.96 2.42 3.36
CA SER A 26 -16.45 3.76 3.73
C SER A 26 -17.79 4.08 3.09
N SER A 27 -18.44 5.14 3.56
CA SER A 27 -19.67 5.67 2.94
C SER A 27 -19.41 6.44 1.64
N GLU A 28 -18.17 6.85 1.41
CA GLU A 28 -17.79 7.69 0.27
C GLU A 28 -16.54 7.14 -0.41
N GLY A 29 -16.47 7.31 -1.72
CA GLY A 29 -15.28 7.07 -2.52
C GLY A 29 -14.37 8.30 -2.54
N LEU A 30 -13.15 8.09 -3.03
CA LEU A 30 -12.20 9.16 -3.28
C LEU A 30 -12.22 9.56 -4.75
N SER A 31 -11.92 10.82 -5.04
CA SER A 31 -11.82 11.32 -6.41
C SER A 31 -10.49 12.00 -6.66
N TRP A 32 -9.96 11.81 -7.87
CA TRP A 32 -8.76 12.49 -8.35
C TRP A 32 -8.88 12.67 -9.86
N THR A 33 -8.75 13.90 -10.35
CA THR A 33 -9.00 14.24 -11.74
C THR A 33 -8.04 13.53 -12.69
N GLY A 34 -8.59 12.76 -13.63
CA GLY A 34 -7.81 12.01 -14.63
C GLY A 34 -7.45 10.57 -14.23
N TYR A 35 -7.71 10.15 -12.99
CA TYR A 35 -7.52 8.76 -12.59
C TYR A 35 -8.74 7.91 -12.93
N ILE A 36 -8.52 6.79 -13.61
CA ILE A 36 -9.62 5.93 -14.12
C ILE A 36 -10.50 5.36 -13.00
N GLY A 37 -9.95 5.15 -11.80
CA GLY A 37 -10.68 4.70 -10.62
C GLY A 37 -11.34 5.83 -9.82
N SER A 38 -11.26 7.08 -10.31
CA SER A 38 -11.79 8.26 -9.62
C SER A 38 -13.31 8.20 -9.47
N ALA A 39 -13.80 8.42 -8.26
CA ALA A 39 -15.22 8.41 -7.91
C ALA A 39 -15.95 7.09 -8.25
N VAL A 40 -15.23 5.99 -8.41
CA VAL A 40 -15.80 4.67 -8.65
C VAL A 40 -15.89 3.89 -7.35
N GLY A 41 -17.10 3.67 -6.87
CA GLY A 41 -17.37 2.95 -5.61
C GLY A 41 -16.93 3.69 -4.37
N ASN A 42 -16.78 2.95 -3.28
CA ASN A 42 -16.41 3.44 -1.96
C ASN A 42 -14.95 3.07 -1.62
N ALA A 43 -14.33 3.77 -0.70
CA ALA A 43 -12.96 3.51 -0.29
C ALA A 43 -12.87 2.41 0.79
N ALA A 44 -11.71 1.79 0.91
CA ALA A 44 -11.37 0.98 2.07
C ALA A 44 -11.00 1.91 3.24
N LEU A 45 -11.57 1.67 4.40
CA LEU A 45 -11.26 2.39 5.62
C LEU A 45 -10.28 1.57 6.45
N VAL A 46 -9.02 2.00 6.43
CA VAL A 46 -7.94 1.45 7.25
C VAL A 46 -7.85 2.30 8.52
N THR A 47 -8.02 1.69 9.67
CA THR A 47 -8.04 2.41 10.96
C THR A 47 -6.91 1.93 11.87
N ASN A 48 -7.18 1.79 13.16
CA ASN A 48 -6.20 1.33 14.14
C ASN A 48 -6.00 -0.19 14.09
N THR A 49 -5.15 -0.72 14.97
CA THR A 49 -4.79 -2.15 15.06
C THR A 49 -5.99 -3.08 14.92
N GLY A 50 -5.91 -4.01 14.00
CA GLY A 50 -7.00 -4.92 13.73
C GLY A 50 -6.67 -5.99 12.69
N GLN A 51 -7.67 -6.31 11.88
CA GLN A 51 -7.57 -7.29 10.81
C GLN A 51 -6.70 -6.75 9.67
N ASP A 52 -5.75 -7.57 9.21
CA ASP A 52 -5.04 -7.35 7.96
C ASP A 52 -5.65 -8.19 6.85
N VAL A 53 -5.76 -7.62 5.66
CA VAL A 53 -6.39 -8.29 4.52
C VAL A 53 -5.52 -8.25 3.28
N ASN A 54 -5.69 -9.24 2.41
CA ASN A 54 -5.01 -9.28 1.11
C ASN A 54 -5.97 -9.63 -0.02
N LYS A 55 -5.59 -9.22 -1.23
CA LYS A 55 -6.31 -9.54 -2.47
C LYS A 55 -5.33 -10.07 -3.50
N ARG A 56 -5.61 -11.28 -4.00
CA ARG A 56 -4.80 -11.91 -5.05
C ARG A 56 -4.95 -11.18 -6.38
N PHE A 57 -3.86 -11.12 -7.14
CA PHE A 57 -3.86 -10.72 -8.55
C PHE A 57 -4.56 -11.78 -9.43
N GLY A 58 -4.93 -11.39 -10.63
CA GLY A 58 -5.47 -12.32 -11.62
C GLY A 58 -4.43 -13.31 -12.18
N ALA A 59 -3.15 -12.99 -12.03
CA ALA A 59 -2.03 -13.82 -12.44
C ALA A 59 -0.83 -13.61 -11.51
N ASP A 60 0.04 -14.60 -11.44
CA ASP A 60 1.33 -14.50 -10.76
C ASP A 60 2.31 -13.71 -11.64
N ILE A 61 3.08 -12.80 -11.04
CA ILE A 61 4.01 -11.92 -11.74
C ILE A 61 5.40 -12.16 -11.19
N SER A 62 6.33 -12.60 -12.05
CA SER A 62 7.71 -12.96 -11.67
C SER A 62 8.77 -12.25 -12.51
N SER A 63 8.39 -11.26 -13.32
CA SER A 63 9.34 -10.47 -14.12
C SER A 63 8.71 -9.16 -14.56
N GLY A 64 9.54 -8.22 -15.01
CA GLY A 64 9.10 -6.90 -15.48
C GLY A 64 8.76 -5.95 -14.34
N THR A 65 7.76 -5.11 -14.53
CA THR A 65 7.40 -4.05 -13.57
C THR A 65 5.95 -4.18 -13.14
N VAL A 66 5.70 -4.07 -11.84
CA VAL A 66 4.36 -4.06 -11.24
C VAL A 66 4.08 -2.68 -10.66
N TYR A 67 2.94 -2.13 -10.98
CA TYR A 67 2.44 -0.88 -10.41
C TYR A 67 1.16 -1.15 -9.61
N GLY A 68 1.16 -0.74 -8.34
CA GLY A 68 -0.04 -0.65 -7.52
C GLY A 68 -0.45 0.81 -7.38
N SER A 69 -1.57 1.21 -7.95
CA SER A 69 -2.06 2.59 -7.85
C SER A 69 -3.38 2.66 -7.09
N PHE A 70 -3.49 3.63 -6.22
CA PHE A 70 -4.70 3.87 -5.42
C PHE A 70 -4.82 5.34 -5.02
N LEU A 71 -6.05 5.75 -4.75
CA LEU A 71 -6.29 7.04 -4.11
C LEU A 71 -6.21 6.89 -2.60
N MET A 72 -5.57 7.85 -1.96
CA MET A 72 -5.37 7.87 -0.51
C MET A 72 -5.75 9.23 0.07
N LYS A 73 -6.40 9.20 1.22
CA LYS A 73 -6.69 10.37 2.04
C LYS A 73 -6.48 10.01 3.51
N VAL A 74 -5.65 10.76 4.19
CA VAL A 74 -5.49 10.68 5.65
C VAL A 74 -6.46 11.65 6.28
N ASN A 75 -7.34 11.17 7.16
CA ASN A 75 -8.40 11.99 7.74
C ASN A 75 -8.04 12.60 9.10
N ALA A 76 -7.04 12.06 9.78
CA ALA A 76 -6.62 12.52 11.09
C ALA A 76 -5.14 12.21 11.34
N LYS A 77 -4.61 12.78 12.41
CA LYS A 77 -3.28 12.50 12.94
C LYS A 77 -3.03 10.99 13.02
N THR A 78 -1.89 10.58 12.52
CA THR A 78 -1.48 9.18 12.48
C THR A 78 -0.10 9.01 13.07
N SER A 79 0.27 7.79 13.45
CA SER A 79 1.62 7.46 13.86
C SER A 79 2.26 6.47 12.89
N LEU A 80 3.56 6.29 12.97
CA LEU A 80 4.31 5.41 12.07
C LEU A 80 3.72 4.01 12.01
N GLY A 81 3.38 3.58 10.79
CA GLY A 81 2.97 2.22 10.50
C GLY A 81 2.88 1.98 9.01
N TYR A 82 3.27 0.80 8.54
CA TYR A 82 3.00 0.46 7.15
C TYR A 82 1.58 -0.07 7.00
N PHE A 83 0.93 0.38 5.95
CA PHE A 83 -0.48 0.07 5.67
C PHE A 83 -0.69 -0.66 4.34
N PHE A 84 0.29 -0.64 3.45
CA PHE A 84 0.22 -1.30 2.14
C PHE A 84 1.53 -2.03 1.85
N HIS A 85 1.45 -3.17 1.17
CA HIS A 85 2.60 -3.85 0.60
C HIS A 85 2.17 -4.81 -0.52
N PHE A 86 3.12 -5.17 -1.37
CA PHE A 86 3.03 -6.36 -2.22
C PHE A 86 3.46 -7.60 -1.44
N GLY A 87 3.01 -8.76 -1.89
CA GLY A 87 3.40 -10.02 -1.27
C GLY A 87 3.14 -11.23 -2.15
N TYR A 88 3.53 -12.37 -1.61
CA TYR A 88 3.23 -13.67 -2.18
C TYR A 88 2.84 -14.65 -1.07
N TYR A 89 2.22 -15.76 -1.45
CA TYR A 89 1.71 -16.72 -0.50
C TYR A 89 2.78 -17.72 -0.06
N SER A 90 2.74 -18.15 1.19
CA SER A 90 3.69 -19.10 1.76
C SER A 90 3.55 -20.50 1.18
N ASN A 91 2.36 -20.87 0.73
CA ASN A 91 2.08 -22.13 0.06
C ASN A 91 1.62 -21.85 -1.38
N GLN A 92 2.46 -22.20 -2.35
CA GLN A 92 2.22 -21.97 -3.77
C GLN A 92 1.32 -23.01 -4.43
N SER A 93 1.07 -24.14 -3.76
CA SER A 93 0.28 -25.25 -4.31
C SER A 93 -1.19 -25.25 -3.89
N GLU A 94 -1.59 -24.35 -3.01
CA GLU A 94 -2.95 -24.32 -2.47
C GLU A 94 -3.89 -23.46 -3.30
N PRO A 95 -5.14 -23.93 -3.55
CA PRO A 95 -6.14 -23.12 -4.23
C PRO A 95 -6.69 -21.97 -3.36
N VAL A 96 -6.62 -22.08 -2.04
CA VAL A 96 -7.05 -21.05 -1.09
C VAL A 96 -5.81 -20.42 -0.46
N LEU A 97 -5.39 -19.32 -1.03
CA LEU A 97 -4.18 -18.62 -0.66
C LEU A 97 -4.51 -17.49 0.35
N THR A 98 -4.58 -17.86 1.63
CA THR A 98 -4.88 -16.91 2.71
C THR A 98 -3.63 -16.51 3.50
N ALA A 99 -2.67 -17.41 3.66
CA ALA A 99 -1.47 -17.18 4.44
C ALA A 99 -0.38 -16.53 3.58
N LEU A 100 -0.03 -15.29 3.87
CA LEU A 100 1.07 -14.61 3.20
C LEU A 100 2.43 -15.10 3.70
N ASN A 101 3.41 -15.12 2.81
CA ASN A 101 4.81 -15.18 3.20
C ASN A 101 5.17 -13.89 3.94
N SER A 102 5.91 -13.99 5.03
CA SER A 102 6.35 -12.83 5.83
C SER A 102 7.33 -11.90 5.09
N ALA A 103 7.80 -12.31 3.93
CA ALA A 103 8.70 -11.50 3.10
C ALA A 103 7.93 -10.49 2.24
N PHE A 104 7.28 -9.53 2.87
CA PHE A 104 6.53 -8.46 2.20
C PHE A 104 7.46 -7.51 1.45
N ARG A 105 7.00 -6.95 0.32
CA ARG A 105 7.76 -6.06 -0.57
C ARG A 105 7.06 -4.72 -0.73
N ALA A 106 7.85 -3.68 -0.96
CA ALA A 106 7.37 -2.32 -1.11
C ALA A 106 6.45 -1.89 0.04
N ARG A 107 6.93 -2.04 1.27
CA ARG A 107 6.16 -1.61 2.44
C ARG A 107 6.00 -0.11 2.41
N THR A 108 4.77 0.32 2.27
CA THR A 108 4.39 1.73 2.23
C THR A 108 3.84 2.13 3.58
N TYR A 109 4.42 3.19 4.13
CA TYR A 109 4.16 3.68 5.48
C TYR A 109 3.38 4.99 5.45
N VAL A 110 2.66 5.24 6.52
CA VAL A 110 2.22 6.58 6.92
C VAL A 110 2.93 6.95 8.22
N ASN A 111 3.32 8.22 8.35
CA ASN A 111 3.97 8.74 9.55
C ASN A 111 3.52 10.18 9.83
N LEU A 112 3.85 10.71 11.00
CA LEU A 112 3.60 12.10 11.38
C LEU A 112 4.35 13.06 10.44
N GLY A 113 3.69 14.13 10.03
CA GLY A 113 4.33 15.26 9.38
C GLY A 113 5.03 16.19 10.39
N THR A 114 5.62 17.26 9.88
CA THR A 114 6.28 18.28 10.70
C THR A 114 5.28 18.96 11.63
N ASP A 115 4.07 19.28 11.13
CA ASP A 115 2.91 19.64 11.93
C ASP A 115 1.93 18.45 11.95
N PRO A 116 1.95 17.63 13.00
CA PRO A 116 1.19 16.40 13.03
C PRO A 116 -0.32 16.56 13.11
N ASP A 117 -0.84 17.75 13.34
CA ASP A 117 -2.27 18.01 13.37
C ASP A 117 -2.83 18.35 11.97
N THR A 118 -1.96 18.78 11.03
CA THR A 118 -2.35 19.15 9.66
C THR A 118 -1.59 18.38 8.58
N GLN A 119 -0.51 17.69 8.93
CA GLN A 119 0.40 17.06 7.97
C GLN A 119 0.73 15.61 8.32
N PHE A 120 1.06 14.85 7.30
CA PHE A 120 1.60 13.49 7.38
C PHE A 120 2.71 13.30 6.35
N LYS A 121 3.42 12.18 6.43
CA LYS A 121 4.40 11.73 5.43
C LYS A 121 4.06 10.32 4.97
N LEU A 122 4.42 10.01 3.76
CA LEU A 122 4.49 8.62 3.28
C LEU A 122 5.93 8.14 3.35
N GLY A 123 6.10 6.87 3.68
CA GLY A 123 7.39 6.20 3.68
C GLY A 123 7.38 4.99 2.79
N LEU A 124 8.56 4.58 2.33
CA LEU A 124 8.76 3.38 1.54
C LEU A 124 10.02 2.66 1.99
N THR A 125 9.92 1.34 2.13
CA THR A 125 11.08 0.45 2.24
C THR A 125 10.96 -0.71 1.26
N PHE A 126 12.08 -1.35 0.89
CA PHE A 126 12.01 -2.57 0.07
C PHE A 126 11.26 -3.67 0.82
N ASN A 127 11.69 -4.01 2.03
CA ASN A 127 11.09 -5.04 2.88
C ASN A 127 11.34 -4.84 4.39
N SER A 128 12.01 -3.76 4.77
CA SER A 128 12.37 -3.47 6.16
C SER A 128 11.18 -3.04 7.00
N ASN A 129 11.25 -3.30 8.31
CA ASN A 129 10.35 -2.76 9.32
C ASN A 129 10.77 -1.36 9.82
N SER A 130 11.96 -0.88 9.43
CA SER A 130 12.49 0.43 9.77
C SER A 130 12.54 1.33 8.53
N LEU A 131 12.10 2.57 8.64
CA LEU A 131 12.25 3.57 7.60
C LEU A 131 13.71 4.03 7.41
N ASP A 132 14.61 3.69 8.32
CA ASP A 132 16.05 3.95 8.15
C ASP A 132 16.65 3.22 6.94
N ASP A 133 16.01 2.11 6.52
CA ASP A 133 16.38 1.32 5.33
C ASP A 133 15.62 1.76 4.06
N GLY A 134 15.04 2.95 4.07
CA GLY A 134 14.24 3.50 2.98
C GLY A 134 14.20 5.01 3.02
N GLY A 135 13.01 5.59 2.99
CA GLY A 135 12.85 7.05 3.05
C GLY A 135 11.44 7.49 3.31
N GLU A 136 11.28 8.79 3.53
CA GLU A 136 10.00 9.48 3.71
C GLU A 136 9.86 10.65 2.74
N THR A 137 8.64 10.92 2.31
CA THR A 137 8.29 12.11 1.50
C THR A 137 8.48 13.41 2.30
N THR A 138 8.42 14.54 1.60
CA THR A 138 8.07 15.80 2.25
C THR A 138 6.66 15.74 2.85
N ASP A 139 6.30 16.74 3.63
CA ASP A 139 4.99 16.82 4.27
C ASP A 139 3.86 16.86 3.22
N LEU A 140 2.81 16.10 3.49
CA LEU A 140 1.54 16.03 2.78
C LEU A 140 0.42 16.52 3.72
N ASN A 141 -0.68 17.02 3.17
CA ASN A 141 -1.76 17.59 3.98
C ASN A 141 -2.81 16.56 4.36
N ILE A 142 -3.18 16.52 5.63
CA ILE A 142 -4.35 15.77 6.13
C ILE A 142 -5.61 16.34 5.47
N GLY A 143 -6.54 15.47 5.09
CA GLY A 143 -7.80 15.85 4.45
C GLY A 143 -7.74 15.99 2.94
N GLU A 144 -6.56 15.99 2.32
CA GLU A 144 -6.40 16.02 0.87
C GLU A 144 -6.30 14.59 0.27
N THR A 145 -6.79 14.44 -0.95
CA THR A 145 -6.69 13.19 -1.70
C THR A 145 -5.47 13.22 -2.61
N TYR A 146 -4.66 12.18 -2.51
CA TYR A 146 -3.49 11.94 -3.35
C TYR A 146 -3.67 10.69 -4.19
N LEU A 147 -3.15 10.70 -5.41
CA LEU A 147 -2.90 9.47 -6.17
C LEU A 147 -1.52 8.97 -5.77
N VAL A 148 -1.48 7.76 -5.22
CA VAL A 148 -0.25 7.09 -4.82
C VAL A 148 0.01 5.94 -5.78
N VAL A 149 1.23 5.83 -6.28
CA VAL A 149 1.67 4.73 -7.14
C VAL A 149 2.91 4.08 -6.52
N VAL A 150 2.81 2.81 -6.20
CA VAL A 150 3.89 1.98 -5.69
C VAL A 150 4.39 1.10 -6.83
N LYS A 151 5.68 1.20 -7.15
CA LYS A 151 6.34 0.42 -8.20
C LYS A 151 7.21 -0.66 -7.58
N TYR A 152 7.17 -1.86 -8.15
CA TYR A 152 8.14 -2.93 -7.93
C TYR A 152 8.72 -3.33 -9.28
N GLU A 153 10.02 -3.36 -9.40
CA GLU A 153 10.73 -3.72 -10.62
C GLU A 153 11.60 -4.95 -10.39
N PHE A 154 11.23 -6.04 -11.07
CA PHE A 154 12.05 -7.24 -11.11
C PHE A 154 13.27 -7.01 -11.99
N LYS A 155 14.45 -7.36 -11.48
CA LYS A 155 15.72 -7.26 -12.21
C LYS A 155 16.41 -8.62 -12.24
N ASP A 156 17.15 -8.87 -13.32
CA ASP A 156 17.94 -10.10 -13.42
C ASP A 156 19.06 -10.09 -12.39
N GLY A 157 19.15 -11.16 -11.61
CA GLY A 157 20.16 -11.31 -10.54
C GLY A 157 19.51 -11.48 -9.17
N ASP A 158 20.33 -11.34 -8.13
CA ASP A 158 19.91 -11.47 -6.75
C ASP A 158 20.09 -10.15 -5.99
N LEU A 159 19.19 -9.81 -5.11
CA LEU A 159 19.24 -8.65 -4.21
C LEU A 159 19.30 -7.30 -4.96
N ASN A 160 18.66 -7.23 -6.11
CA ASN A 160 18.72 -6.05 -6.97
C ASN A 160 17.35 -5.58 -7.50
N ASP A 161 16.27 -6.24 -7.13
CA ASP A 161 14.93 -5.73 -7.39
C ASP A 161 14.75 -4.37 -6.71
N GLU A 162 13.95 -3.51 -7.31
CA GLU A 162 13.78 -2.12 -6.86
C GLU A 162 12.33 -1.79 -6.54
N VAL A 163 12.16 -0.92 -5.55
CA VAL A 163 10.85 -0.33 -5.23
C VAL A 163 10.91 1.18 -5.27
N SER A 164 9.85 1.80 -5.81
CA SER A 164 9.70 3.26 -5.86
C SER A 164 8.29 3.68 -5.52
N LEU A 165 8.15 4.91 -5.02
CA LEU A 165 6.86 5.53 -4.69
C LEU A 165 6.73 6.86 -5.42
N PHE A 166 5.56 7.09 -6.00
CA PHE A 166 5.17 8.36 -6.60
C PHE A 166 3.90 8.86 -5.93
N VAL A 167 3.86 10.16 -5.62
CA VAL A 167 2.75 10.81 -4.93
C VAL A 167 2.31 12.03 -5.72
N PHE A 168 1.07 12.02 -6.18
CA PHE A 168 0.55 13.09 -7.00
C PHE A 168 -0.58 13.82 -6.27
N PRO A 169 -0.42 15.13 -6.00
CA PRO A 169 -1.48 15.95 -5.45
C PRO A 169 -2.60 16.16 -6.47
N GLN A 170 -3.77 16.59 -5.99
CA GLN A 170 -4.91 16.92 -6.83
C GLN A 170 -4.53 17.93 -7.91
N GLY A 171 -4.94 17.67 -9.15
CA GLY A 171 -4.64 18.54 -10.29
C GLY A 171 -3.30 18.31 -10.97
N ALA A 172 -2.46 17.38 -10.51
CA ALA A 172 -1.25 17.01 -11.22
C ALA A 172 -1.60 16.36 -12.58
N THR A 173 -0.81 16.67 -13.60
CA THR A 173 -0.95 16.05 -14.93
C THR A 173 0.08 14.94 -15.09
N ILE A 174 -0.40 13.72 -15.31
CA ILE A 174 0.45 12.53 -15.48
C ILE A 174 0.22 12.00 -16.89
N THR A 175 1.24 12.07 -17.73
CA THR A 175 1.20 11.54 -19.12
C THR A 175 2.13 10.35 -19.30
N THR A 176 3.18 10.28 -18.49
CA THR A 176 4.18 9.20 -18.48
C THR A 176 4.68 9.01 -17.05
N GLU A 177 5.39 7.92 -16.79
CA GLU A 177 6.12 7.76 -15.53
C GLU A 177 7.12 8.93 -15.36
N PRO A 178 7.11 9.62 -14.20
CA PRO A 178 8.12 10.63 -13.92
C PRO A 178 9.53 10.05 -13.93
N ALA A 179 10.49 10.83 -14.40
CA ALA A 179 11.90 10.42 -14.42
C ALA A 179 12.49 10.18 -13.03
N ASN A 180 11.93 10.85 -12.01
CA ASN A 180 12.33 10.68 -10.62
C ASN A 180 11.10 10.32 -9.79
N ALA A 181 11.24 9.30 -8.95
CA ALA A 181 10.25 8.97 -7.93
C ALA A 181 10.36 9.96 -6.75
N ASP A 182 9.29 10.09 -5.98
CA ASP A 182 9.32 10.81 -4.70
C ASP A 182 10.16 10.07 -3.67
N LEU A 183 10.12 8.71 -3.70
CA LEU A 183 10.98 7.83 -2.91
C LEU A 183 11.52 6.69 -3.75
N GLY A 184 12.78 6.34 -3.54
CA GLY A 184 13.46 5.25 -4.24
C GLY A 184 14.20 5.72 -5.51
N PRO A 185 14.68 4.76 -6.34
CA PRO A 185 14.54 3.34 -6.14
C PRO A 185 15.33 2.83 -4.91
N PHE A 186 14.71 1.94 -4.13
CA PHE A 186 15.35 1.26 -3.01
C PHE A 186 15.47 -0.23 -3.31
N THR A 187 16.60 -0.82 -2.95
CA THR A 187 16.82 -2.26 -2.93
C THR A 187 16.79 -2.76 -1.48
N GLY A 188 16.67 -4.06 -1.29
CA GLY A 188 16.70 -4.68 0.03
C GLY A 188 17.99 -5.45 0.29
N SER A 189 18.26 -5.74 1.56
CA SER A 189 19.30 -6.70 1.98
C SER A 189 18.79 -8.15 2.02
N ALA A 190 17.49 -8.36 1.90
CA ALA A 190 16.88 -9.69 1.81
C ALA A 190 16.69 -10.09 0.35
N ALA A 191 16.52 -11.41 0.13
CA ALA A 191 16.27 -11.95 -1.20
C ALA A 191 15.09 -11.28 -1.90
N ASP A 192 15.22 -11.10 -3.20
CA ASP A 192 14.17 -10.61 -4.08
C ASP A 192 12.90 -11.48 -4.00
N ALA A 193 11.77 -10.93 -4.39
CA ALA A 193 10.56 -11.72 -4.45
C ALA A 193 10.65 -12.70 -5.63
N PRO A 194 10.46 -14.02 -5.43
CA PRO A 194 10.40 -14.94 -6.56
C PRO A 194 9.17 -14.70 -7.44
N VAL A 195 8.16 -14.07 -6.88
CA VAL A 195 6.87 -13.80 -7.52
C VAL A 195 6.10 -12.75 -6.69
N LEU A 196 5.31 -11.92 -7.33
CA LEU A 196 4.28 -11.11 -6.66
C LEU A 196 2.90 -11.66 -7.02
N GLN A 197 2.04 -11.85 -6.01
CA GLN A 197 0.73 -12.49 -6.16
C GLN A 197 -0.42 -11.71 -5.59
N ASN A 198 -0.15 -10.73 -4.74
CA ASN A 198 -1.19 -9.98 -4.04
C ASN A 198 -0.76 -8.57 -3.64
N ILE A 199 -1.77 -7.77 -3.31
CA ILE A 199 -1.64 -6.59 -2.47
C ILE A 199 -2.23 -6.89 -1.10
N ALA A 200 -1.74 -6.21 -0.08
CA ALA A 200 -2.27 -6.29 1.26
C ALA A 200 -2.49 -4.90 1.86
N LEU A 201 -3.55 -4.81 2.66
CA LEU A 201 -3.82 -3.67 3.54
C LEU A 201 -3.62 -4.14 4.98
N ARG A 202 -2.93 -3.31 5.76
CA ARG A 202 -2.59 -3.63 7.14
C ARG A 202 -3.05 -2.54 8.09
N GLN A 203 -3.61 -2.97 9.21
CA GLN A 203 -3.98 -2.13 10.34
C GLN A 203 -2.98 -2.36 11.49
N TYR A 204 -1.93 -1.55 11.52
CA TYR A 204 -0.77 -1.80 12.38
C TYR A 204 -0.82 -1.04 13.70
N ASN A 205 -1.29 0.18 13.71
CA ASN A 205 -1.12 1.06 14.84
C ASN A 205 -2.45 1.63 15.34
N ALA A 206 -2.56 1.85 16.65
CA ALA A 206 -3.76 2.36 17.31
C ALA A 206 -4.20 3.77 16.86
N THR A 207 -3.43 4.43 16.02
CA THR A 207 -3.70 5.82 15.56
C THR A 207 -3.69 5.99 14.02
N GLN A 208 -3.81 4.91 13.25
CA GLN A 208 -4.05 5.01 11.81
C GLN A 208 -5.51 5.37 11.54
N ASN A 209 -5.76 6.45 10.79
CA ASN A 209 -7.09 6.89 10.34
C ASN A 209 -7.03 7.53 8.95
#